data_4a694646306a92345d44d6770888bfae
#
_entry.id   4a694646306a92345d44d6770888bfae
#
_cell.length_a   1.000
_cell.length_b   1.000
_cell.length_c   1.000
_cell.angle_alpha   90.00
_cell.angle_beta   90.00
_cell.angle_gamma   90.00
#
_symmetry.space_group_name_H-M   'P 1'
#
loop_
_entity.id
_entity.type
_entity.pdbx_description
1 polymer ?
#
loop_
_entity_poly.entity_id
_entity_poly.type
_entity_poly.pdbx_seq_one_letter_code
_entity_poly.pdbx_strand_id
1 'polypeptide(L)'
;MAFERILRVGYALLDKGLVHDILIRLAIRWLCSQRLREIDHGSFEANHSAKMRWIEEVRARDSIADLTKKANEQHYEVPTNFILSCLGPYAKYSSCLYPTGKESLEEAEVLMLESYCVKAQLEDGMELLDLGCGWGSLALYLAQKYPGSKITGLSNSRTQKEYIESAARDSGKIFQIVTADINDFDFSEGNQFDRILSIEMFEHMKNYKTLLSKITSWMRPEGLLFVHIFCHRSMPYHFAGDDGWMATHFFSGGTMPSHDLLLYFQDDVTLLRSWYVNGRHYARTCEDWLVRQDANAATAIRYLERDASEKGVGAEEGRKVFYR
;
A
#
# COMPACT_ATOMS: atom_id res chain seq x y z
N MET A 1 -9.59 15.18 -27.81
CA MET A 1 -11.08 15.25 -28.00
C MET A 1 -11.71 13.89 -28.36
N ALA A 2 -11.40 13.24 -29.50
CA ALA A 2 -12.02 11.93 -29.81
C ALA A 2 -11.61 10.82 -28.83
N PHE A 3 -10.34 10.71 -28.49
CA PHE A 3 -9.80 9.73 -27.55
C PHE A 3 -10.37 9.90 -26.12
N GLU A 4 -10.45 11.10 -25.62
CA GLU A 4 -11.04 11.39 -24.30
C GLU A 4 -12.55 11.03 -24.23
N ARG A 5 -13.27 11.19 -25.36
CA ARG A 5 -14.66 10.74 -25.44
C ARG A 5 -14.76 9.23 -25.38
N ILE A 6 -13.86 8.50 -26.04
CA ILE A 6 -13.82 7.03 -26.02
C ILE A 6 -13.51 6.56 -24.59
N LEU A 7 -12.53 7.16 -23.91
CA LEU A 7 -12.21 6.82 -22.52
C LEU A 7 -13.40 7.08 -21.58
N ARG A 8 -14.05 8.23 -21.70
CA ARG A 8 -15.25 8.53 -20.89
C ARG A 8 -16.38 7.52 -21.07
N VAL A 9 -16.64 7.12 -22.32
CA VAL A 9 -17.63 6.06 -22.60
C VAL A 9 -17.17 4.73 -22.01
N GLY A 10 -15.90 4.38 -22.16
CA GLY A 10 -15.31 3.19 -21.56
C GLY A 10 -15.46 3.14 -20.05
N TYR A 11 -15.15 4.23 -19.35
CA TYR A 11 -15.33 4.33 -17.89
C TYR A 11 -16.80 4.26 -17.47
N ALA A 12 -17.72 4.89 -18.22
CA ALA A 12 -19.15 4.78 -17.93
C ALA A 12 -19.71 3.36 -18.13
N LEU A 13 -19.14 2.58 -19.05
CA LEU A 13 -19.48 1.16 -19.23
C LEU A 13 -18.83 0.29 -18.14
N LEU A 14 -17.61 0.59 -17.74
CA LEU A 14 -16.92 -0.05 -16.60
C LEU A 14 -17.74 0.09 -15.33
N ASP A 15 -18.15 1.31 -14.99
CA ASP A 15 -18.99 1.62 -13.82
C ASP A 15 -20.32 0.84 -13.76
N LYS A 16 -20.78 0.34 -14.91
CA LYS A 16 -21.98 -0.49 -15.02
C LYS A 16 -21.69 -1.99 -15.07
N GLY A 17 -20.43 -2.40 -15.01
CA GLY A 17 -20.03 -3.80 -15.16
C GLY A 17 -20.27 -4.38 -16.57
N LEU A 18 -20.30 -3.52 -17.60
CA LEU A 18 -20.60 -3.92 -18.98
C LEU A 18 -19.36 -4.14 -19.84
N VAL A 19 -18.16 -4.00 -19.26
CA VAL A 19 -16.90 -4.22 -19.98
C VAL A 19 -16.35 -5.59 -19.62
N HIS A 20 -16.13 -6.42 -20.63
CA HIS A 20 -15.55 -7.75 -20.42
C HIS A 20 -14.07 -7.64 -19.99
N ASP A 21 -13.63 -8.46 -19.03
CA ASP A 21 -12.29 -8.48 -18.43
C ASP A 21 -11.16 -8.46 -19.45
N ILE A 22 -11.30 -9.20 -20.57
CA ILE A 22 -10.28 -9.22 -21.63
C ILE A 22 -10.03 -7.82 -22.16
N LEU A 23 -11.08 -7.01 -22.35
CA LEU A 23 -10.96 -5.64 -22.85
C LEU A 23 -10.32 -4.72 -21.79
N ILE A 24 -10.70 -4.89 -20.52
CA ILE A 24 -10.11 -4.17 -19.40
C ILE A 24 -8.60 -4.46 -19.32
N ARG A 25 -8.21 -5.73 -19.38
CA ARG A 25 -6.80 -6.15 -19.36
C ARG A 25 -5.99 -5.61 -20.53
N LEU A 26 -6.57 -5.56 -21.74
CA LEU A 26 -5.92 -4.94 -22.90
C LEU A 26 -5.76 -3.44 -22.73
N ALA A 27 -6.79 -2.76 -22.21
CA ALA A 27 -6.72 -1.32 -21.93
C ALA A 27 -5.66 -1.00 -20.85
N ILE A 28 -5.61 -1.77 -19.76
CA ILE A 28 -4.59 -1.62 -18.70
C ILE A 28 -3.18 -1.77 -19.28
N ARG A 29 -2.93 -2.81 -20.06
CA ARG A 29 -1.61 -3.03 -20.70
C ARG A 29 -1.22 -1.90 -21.64
N TRP A 30 -2.19 -1.37 -22.37
CA TRP A 30 -1.97 -0.24 -23.26
C TRP A 30 -1.62 1.04 -22.46
N LEU A 31 -2.38 1.35 -21.39
CA LEU A 31 -2.12 2.47 -20.49
C LEU A 31 -0.75 2.34 -19.79
N CYS A 32 -0.39 1.16 -19.33
CA CYS A 32 0.95 0.90 -18.77
C CYS A 32 2.05 1.15 -19.82
N SER A 33 1.84 0.70 -21.07
CA SER A 33 2.79 0.93 -22.16
C SER A 33 2.90 2.41 -22.53
N GLN A 34 1.80 3.15 -22.42
CA GLN A 34 1.79 4.60 -22.59
C GLN A 34 2.61 5.27 -21.49
N ARG A 35 2.38 4.91 -20.21
CA ARG A 35 3.13 5.44 -19.08
C ARG A 35 4.63 5.16 -19.20
N LEU A 36 5.03 3.98 -19.64
CA LEU A 36 6.44 3.66 -19.88
C LEU A 36 7.09 4.57 -20.93
N ARG A 37 6.35 4.96 -21.97
CA ARG A 37 6.84 5.92 -22.98
C ARG A 37 6.93 7.36 -22.44
N GLU A 38 5.98 7.76 -21.59
CA GLU A 38 5.94 9.10 -21.00
C GLU A 38 7.10 9.36 -20.04
N ILE A 39 7.52 8.34 -19.28
CA ILE A 39 8.61 8.44 -18.31
C ILE A 39 10.00 8.18 -18.93
N ASP A 40 10.07 7.79 -20.20
CA ASP A 40 11.32 7.58 -20.92
C ASP A 40 11.71 8.86 -21.67
N HIS A 41 12.83 9.45 -21.27
CA HIS A 41 13.40 10.66 -21.86
C HIS A 41 14.41 10.37 -23.00
N GLY A 42 14.47 9.13 -23.49
CA GLY A 42 15.16 8.73 -24.71
C GLY A 42 16.63 8.32 -24.55
N SER A 43 17.28 8.66 -23.43
CA SER A 43 18.65 8.19 -23.14
C SER A 43 18.84 7.95 -21.63
N PHE A 44 19.89 7.21 -21.28
CA PHE A 44 20.25 6.98 -19.88
C PHE A 44 20.53 8.30 -19.14
N GLU A 45 21.31 9.21 -19.75
CA GLU A 45 21.69 10.51 -19.19
C GLU A 45 20.47 11.41 -19.00
N ALA A 46 19.55 11.43 -19.98
CA ALA A 46 18.33 12.22 -19.90
C ALA A 46 17.39 11.68 -18.80
N ASN A 47 17.24 10.36 -18.71
CA ASN A 47 16.48 9.69 -17.66
C ASN A 47 17.09 9.96 -16.28
N HIS A 48 18.41 9.82 -16.14
CA HIS A 48 19.09 10.14 -14.88
C HIS A 48 18.89 11.60 -14.47
N SER A 49 19.07 12.53 -15.40
CA SER A 49 18.88 13.96 -15.14
C SER A 49 17.43 14.30 -14.74
N ALA A 50 16.45 13.66 -15.37
CA ALA A 50 15.03 13.81 -14.98
C ALA A 50 14.77 13.24 -13.58
N LYS A 51 15.31 12.06 -13.26
CA LYS A 51 15.23 11.47 -11.92
C LYS A 51 15.85 12.38 -10.86
N MET A 52 17.04 12.94 -11.11
CA MET A 52 17.69 13.83 -10.15
C MET A 52 16.87 15.10 -9.89
N ARG A 53 16.29 15.72 -10.93
CA ARG A 53 15.37 16.86 -10.73
C ARG A 53 14.17 16.47 -9.86
N TRP A 54 13.57 15.31 -10.13
CA TRP A 54 12.45 14.80 -9.32
C TRP A 54 12.85 14.57 -7.87
N ILE A 55 14.05 14.05 -7.59
CA ILE A 55 14.56 13.85 -6.24
C ILE A 55 14.74 15.19 -5.50
N GLU A 56 15.30 16.20 -6.16
CA GLU A 56 15.44 17.53 -5.55
C GLU A 56 14.07 18.19 -5.28
N GLU A 57 13.10 17.99 -6.18
CA GLU A 57 11.72 18.45 -5.96
C GLU A 57 11.11 17.79 -4.71
N VAL A 58 11.28 16.50 -4.56
CA VAL A 58 10.76 15.74 -3.39
C VAL A 58 11.46 16.15 -2.10
N ARG A 59 12.76 16.40 -2.14
CA ARG A 59 13.54 16.91 -0.98
C ARG A 59 13.09 18.29 -0.52
N ALA A 60 12.61 19.12 -1.44
CA ALA A 60 12.17 20.48 -1.16
C ALA A 60 10.74 20.55 -0.60
N ARG A 61 10.02 19.44 -0.48
CA ARG A 61 8.65 19.42 0.05
C ARG A 61 8.64 19.61 1.57
N ASP A 62 7.66 20.32 2.06
CA ASP A 62 7.46 20.58 3.50
C ASP A 62 6.76 19.41 4.19
N SER A 63 5.78 18.76 3.53
CA SER A 63 4.97 17.69 4.10
C SER A 63 5.57 16.29 3.83
N ILE A 64 5.47 15.39 4.81
CA ILE A 64 5.87 13.98 4.67
C ILE A 64 4.90 13.27 3.71
N ALA A 65 3.60 13.55 3.80
CA ALA A 65 2.57 12.96 2.97
C ALA A 65 1.54 14.00 2.55
N ASP A 66 1.09 13.91 1.30
CA ASP A 66 0.01 14.74 0.77
C ASP A 66 -1.30 13.94 0.80
N LEU A 67 -2.44 14.67 0.93
CA LEU A 67 -3.77 14.08 0.77
C LEU A 67 -4.04 12.84 1.66
N THR A 68 -3.46 12.78 2.87
CA THR A 68 -3.62 11.65 3.80
C THR A 68 -5.08 11.30 4.05
N LYS A 69 -5.97 12.28 4.16
CA LYS A 69 -7.42 12.08 4.30
C LYS A 69 -8.03 11.43 3.05
N LYS A 70 -7.65 11.89 1.85
CA LYS A 70 -8.19 11.34 0.60
C LYS A 70 -7.67 9.93 0.33
N ALA A 71 -6.41 9.64 0.64
CA ALA A 71 -5.88 8.28 0.59
C ALA A 71 -6.64 7.36 1.56
N ASN A 72 -6.96 7.84 2.76
CA ASN A 72 -7.77 7.11 3.72
C ASN A 72 -9.18 6.81 3.16
N GLU A 73 -9.86 7.82 2.61
CA GLU A 73 -11.17 7.65 1.98
C GLU A 73 -11.16 6.62 0.84
N GLN A 74 -10.14 6.64 -0.01
CA GLN A 74 -10.05 5.74 -1.18
C GLN A 74 -9.70 4.30 -0.82
N HIS A 75 -8.83 4.08 0.17
CA HIS A 75 -8.30 2.76 0.47
C HIS A 75 -8.89 2.12 1.73
N TYR A 76 -9.34 2.92 2.70
CA TYR A 76 -9.61 2.43 4.06
C TYR A 76 -11.01 2.76 4.58
N GLU A 77 -11.73 3.70 3.96
CA GLU A 77 -13.12 4.00 4.31
C GLU A 77 -14.15 3.22 3.46
N VAL A 78 -13.69 2.24 2.68
CA VAL A 78 -14.58 1.22 2.12
C VAL A 78 -15.02 0.26 3.23
N PRO A 79 -16.22 -0.34 3.13
CA PRO A 79 -16.73 -1.25 4.16
C PRO A 79 -15.73 -2.37 4.46
N THR A 80 -15.37 -2.55 5.74
CA THR A 80 -14.43 -3.58 6.19
C THR A 80 -14.81 -4.97 5.66
N ASN A 81 -16.10 -5.33 5.71
CA ASN A 81 -16.57 -6.61 5.22
C ASN A 81 -16.38 -6.80 3.72
N PHE A 82 -16.40 -5.72 2.92
CA PHE A 82 -16.09 -5.77 1.50
C PHE A 82 -14.61 -6.10 1.29
N ILE A 83 -13.71 -5.33 1.87
CA ILE A 83 -12.27 -5.55 1.73
C ILE A 83 -11.88 -6.95 2.18
N LEU A 84 -12.31 -7.37 3.37
CA LEU A 84 -11.99 -8.69 3.90
C LEU A 84 -12.56 -9.85 3.07
N SER A 85 -13.66 -9.63 2.33
CA SER A 85 -14.19 -10.64 1.41
C SER A 85 -13.31 -10.87 0.18
N CYS A 86 -12.47 -9.89 -0.17
CA CYS A 86 -11.52 -9.96 -1.28
C CYS A 86 -10.15 -10.52 -0.85
N LEU A 87 -9.69 -10.17 0.36
CA LEU A 87 -8.38 -10.55 0.87
C LEU A 87 -8.33 -12.01 1.34
N GLY A 88 -7.12 -12.55 1.49
CA GLY A 88 -6.89 -13.86 2.08
C GLY A 88 -7.08 -13.87 3.61
N PRO A 89 -6.84 -15.04 4.27
CA PRO A 89 -7.07 -15.21 5.70
C PRO A 89 -6.26 -14.28 6.61
N TYR A 90 -5.09 -13.83 6.14
CA TYR A 90 -4.24 -12.89 6.88
C TYR A 90 -4.57 -11.43 6.62
N ALA A 91 -5.65 -11.14 5.89
CA ALA A 91 -6.07 -9.78 5.53
C ALA A 91 -4.94 -8.91 4.95
N LYS A 92 -4.03 -9.52 4.17
CA LYS A 92 -2.85 -8.86 3.62
C LYS A 92 -3.21 -8.04 2.38
N TYR A 93 -3.38 -6.73 2.56
CA TYR A 93 -3.65 -5.77 1.48
C TYR A 93 -2.36 -5.20 0.89
N SER A 94 -1.48 -6.11 0.48
CA SER A 94 -0.20 -5.83 -0.18
C SER A 94 0.30 -7.09 -0.90
N SER A 95 1.35 -6.99 -1.73
CA SER A 95 1.84 -8.11 -2.53
C SER A 95 2.17 -9.35 -1.69
N CYS A 96 1.76 -10.52 -2.17
CA CYS A 96 2.10 -11.84 -1.63
C CYS A 96 3.26 -12.47 -2.41
N LEU A 97 3.79 -13.62 -1.97
CA LEU A 97 4.95 -14.27 -2.56
C LEU A 97 4.60 -15.66 -3.10
N TYR A 98 4.78 -15.85 -4.40
CA TYR A 98 4.48 -17.09 -5.14
C TYR A 98 5.75 -17.67 -5.79
N PRO A 99 6.66 -18.30 -5.03
CA PRO A 99 7.95 -18.76 -5.55
C PRO A 99 7.82 -19.77 -6.71
N THR A 100 6.83 -20.64 -6.66
CA THR A 100 6.58 -21.65 -7.69
C THR A 100 5.44 -21.28 -8.64
N GLY A 101 4.60 -20.30 -8.26
CA GLY A 101 3.38 -19.91 -8.96
C GLY A 101 2.21 -20.87 -8.76
N LYS A 102 2.32 -21.82 -7.82
CA LYS A 102 1.29 -22.83 -7.51
C LYS A 102 0.67 -22.63 -6.13
N GLU A 103 1.21 -21.72 -5.35
CA GLU A 103 0.76 -21.39 -4.01
C GLU A 103 -0.69 -20.89 -4.04
N SER A 104 -1.47 -21.28 -3.04
CA SER A 104 -2.72 -20.61 -2.70
C SER A 104 -2.46 -19.19 -2.18
N LEU A 105 -3.48 -18.34 -2.15
CA LEU A 105 -3.36 -16.98 -1.60
C LEU A 105 -2.88 -17.03 -0.13
N GLU A 106 -3.43 -17.93 0.68
CA GLU A 106 -3.03 -18.11 2.08
C GLU A 106 -1.55 -18.48 2.23
N GLU A 107 -1.08 -19.47 1.47
CA GLU A 107 0.33 -19.85 1.47
C GLU A 107 1.22 -18.69 1.02
N ALA A 108 0.81 -17.95 0.01
CA ALA A 108 1.54 -16.80 -0.51
C ALA A 108 1.60 -15.61 0.46
N GLU A 109 0.52 -15.37 1.24
CA GLU A 109 0.50 -14.41 2.34
C GLU A 109 1.55 -14.78 3.40
N VAL A 110 1.52 -16.04 3.88
CA VAL A 110 2.46 -16.54 4.90
C VAL A 110 3.89 -16.47 4.40
N LEU A 111 4.18 -16.91 3.17
CA LEU A 111 5.53 -16.88 2.60
C LEU A 111 6.08 -15.44 2.53
N MET A 112 5.25 -14.46 2.21
CA MET A 112 5.69 -13.08 2.19
C MET A 112 5.92 -12.55 3.61
N LEU A 113 5.04 -12.82 4.56
CA LEU A 113 5.20 -12.44 5.98
C LEU A 113 6.46 -13.06 6.58
N GLU A 114 6.72 -14.34 6.31
CA GLU A 114 7.96 -15.02 6.71
C GLU A 114 9.20 -14.35 6.11
N SER A 115 9.13 -13.96 4.84
CA SER A 115 10.24 -13.28 4.18
C SER A 115 10.58 -11.93 4.85
N TYR A 116 9.57 -11.23 5.38
CA TYR A 116 9.79 -9.99 6.15
C TYR A 116 10.50 -10.29 7.46
N CYS A 117 10.05 -11.32 8.20
CA CYS A 117 10.69 -11.72 9.46
C CYS A 117 12.18 -12.00 9.29
N VAL A 118 12.53 -12.78 8.26
CA VAL A 118 13.93 -13.12 7.95
C VAL A 118 14.74 -11.89 7.53
N LYS A 119 14.19 -11.05 6.63
CA LYS A 119 14.89 -9.89 6.08
C LYS A 119 15.08 -8.78 7.11
N ALA A 120 14.09 -8.58 7.98
CA ALA A 120 14.16 -7.62 9.08
C ALA A 120 14.90 -8.17 10.31
N GLN A 121 15.36 -9.44 10.29
CA GLN A 121 16.07 -10.10 11.37
C GLN A 121 15.27 -10.03 12.68
N LEU A 122 14.01 -10.47 12.63
CA LEU A 122 13.13 -10.45 13.79
C LEU A 122 13.43 -11.63 14.73
N GLU A 123 13.42 -11.34 16.02
CA GLU A 123 13.58 -12.30 17.12
C GLU A 123 12.48 -12.07 18.17
N ASP A 124 12.17 -13.09 18.97
CA ASP A 124 11.20 -12.94 20.03
C ASP A 124 11.73 -12.05 21.17
N GLY A 125 10.86 -11.27 21.79
CA GLY A 125 11.20 -10.33 22.85
C GLY A 125 11.56 -8.92 22.37
N MET A 126 11.54 -8.65 21.05
CA MET A 126 11.80 -7.33 20.50
C MET A 126 10.61 -6.37 20.67
N GLU A 127 10.92 -5.06 20.69
CA GLU A 127 9.94 -3.98 20.49
C GLU A 127 9.83 -3.64 19.01
N LEU A 128 8.64 -3.89 18.42
CA LEU A 128 8.39 -3.83 16.98
C LEU A 128 7.37 -2.74 16.65
N LEU A 129 7.64 -1.97 15.60
CA LEU A 129 6.67 -1.04 15.01
C LEU A 129 6.27 -1.52 13.60
N ASP A 130 4.99 -1.74 13.39
CA ASP A 130 4.37 -1.91 12.07
C ASP A 130 3.85 -0.55 11.60
N LEU A 131 4.67 0.13 10.79
CA LEU A 131 4.44 1.49 10.31
C LEU A 131 3.59 1.48 9.04
N GLY A 132 2.34 1.87 9.17
CA GLY A 132 1.32 1.69 8.14
C GLY A 132 0.68 0.31 8.21
N CYS A 133 0.26 -0.12 9.40
CA CYS A 133 -0.14 -1.51 9.68
C CYS A 133 -1.37 -2.02 8.91
N GLY A 134 -2.08 -1.15 8.17
CA GLY A 134 -3.23 -1.52 7.35
C GLY A 134 -4.28 -2.30 8.14
N TRP A 135 -4.70 -3.46 7.63
CA TRP A 135 -5.64 -4.36 8.29
C TRP A 135 -4.97 -5.28 9.34
N GLY A 136 -3.75 -4.98 9.73
CA GLY A 136 -3.04 -5.70 10.79
C GLY A 136 -2.42 -7.03 10.37
N SER A 137 -2.32 -7.30 9.09
CA SER A 137 -1.76 -8.55 8.56
C SER A 137 -0.41 -8.90 9.20
N LEU A 138 0.53 -7.96 9.17
CA LEU A 138 1.85 -8.16 9.76
C LEU A 138 1.77 -8.17 11.29
N ALA A 139 1.14 -7.18 11.91
CA ALA A 139 1.08 -7.06 13.37
C ALA A 139 0.46 -8.30 14.04
N LEU A 140 -0.66 -8.82 13.52
CA LEU A 140 -1.33 -10.02 14.02
C LEU A 140 -0.47 -11.28 13.82
N TYR A 141 0.18 -11.39 12.66
CA TYR A 141 1.10 -12.48 12.36
C TYR A 141 2.30 -12.50 13.31
N LEU A 142 2.94 -11.33 13.51
CA LEU A 142 4.08 -11.20 14.44
C LEU A 142 3.69 -11.52 15.89
N ALA A 143 2.52 -11.06 16.33
CA ALA A 143 2.00 -11.36 17.66
C ALA A 143 1.77 -12.86 17.88
N GLN A 144 1.53 -13.63 16.81
CA GLN A 144 1.43 -15.08 16.89
C GLN A 144 2.80 -15.76 16.90
N LYS A 145 3.70 -15.28 16.06
CA LYS A 145 5.01 -15.89 15.84
C LYS A 145 5.99 -15.56 16.96
N TYR A 146 5.93 -14.34 17.50
CA TYR A 146 6.82 -13.80 18.50
C TYR A 146 6.04 -13.35 19.76
N PRO A 147 5.58 -14.30 20.58
CA PRO A 147 4.68 -14.00 21.71
C PRO A 147 5.31 -13.19 22.83
N GLY A 148 6.63 -13.17 22.93
CA GLY A 148 7.38 -12.32 23.88
C GLY A 148 7.63 -10.90 23.39
N SER A 149 7.37 -10.61 22.12
CA SER A 149 7.58 -9.28 21.52
C SER A 149 6.44 -8.33 21.85
N LYS A 150 6.79 -7.03 21.97
CA LYS A 150 5.80 -5.96 22.05
C LYS A 150 5.60 -5.36 20.65
N ILE A 151 4.36 -5.34 20.19
CA ILE A 151 4.02 -4.90 18.85
C ILE A 151 3.16 -3.65 18.92
N THR A 152 3.62 -2.59 18.25
CA THR A 152 2.88 -1.35 18.03
C THR A 152 2.55 -1.24 16.55
N GLY A 153 1.29 -0.98 16.22
CA GLY A 153 0.86 -0.64 14.87
C GLY A 153 0.53 0.85 14.77
N LEU A 154 0.95 1.51 13.70
CA LEU A 154 0.55 2.87 13.37
C LEU A 154 -0.28 2.86 12.08
N SER A 155 -1.48 3.40 12.11
CA SER A 155 -2.36 3.61 10.95
C SER A 155 -3.05 4.96 11.03
N ASN A 156 -3.41 5.55 9.90
CA ASN A 156 -4.25 6.75 9.85
C ASN A 156 -5.76 6.43 9.83
N SER A 157 -6.16 5.15 9.90
CA SER A 157 -7.54 4.70 9.81
C SER A 157 -8.07 4.17 11.13
N ARG A 158 -9.17 4.78 11.63
CA ARG A 158 -9.87 4.29 12.82
C ARG A 158 -10.56 2.95 12.56
N THR A 159 -11.11 2.76 11.38
CA THR A 159 -11.78 1.50 10.97
C THR A 159 -10.81 0.32 11.01
N GLN A 160 -9.58 0.52 10.52
CA GLN A 160 -8.53 -0.49 10.60
C GLN A 160 -8.15 -0.81 12.04
N LYS A 161 -7.99 0.21 12.90
CA LYS A 161 -7.73 0.02 14.32
C LYS A 161 -8.81 -0.83 15.00
N GLU A 162 -10.10 -0.46 14.81
CA GLU A 162 -11.24 -1.18 15.39
C GLU A 162 -11.25 -2.66 14.98
N TYR A 163 -10.96 -2.95 13.72
CA TYR A 163 -10.83 -4.32 13.21
C TYR A 163 -9.68 -5.07 13.88
N ILE A 164 -8.47 -4.50 13.91
CA ILE A 164 -7.29 -5.14 14.48
C ILE A 164 -7.49 -5.42 15.98
N GLU A 165 -8.01 -4.45 16.72
CA GLU A 165 -8.28 -4.62 18.17
C GLU A 165 -9.33 -5.69 18.45
N SER A 166 -10.33 -5.86 17.56
CA SER A 166 -11.29 -6.94 17.66
C SER A 166 -10.62 -8.30 17.42
N ALA A 167 -9.88 -8.44 16.31
CA ALA A 167 -9.15 -9.66 15.98
C ALA A 167 -8.11 -10.04 17.04
N ALA A 168 -7.48 -9.03 17.67
CA ALA A 168 -6.54 -9.22 18.76
C ALA A 168 -7.18 -9.77 20.03
N ARG A 169 -8.34 -9.22 20.41
CA ARG A 169 -9.11 -9.72 21.59
C ARG A 169 -9.49 -11.18 21.41
N ASP A 170 -9.94 -11.55 20.22
CA ASP A 170 -10.34 -12.91 19.89
C ASP A 170 -9.16 -13.90 20.00
N SER A 171 -7.94 -13.42 19.75
CA SER A 171 -6.71 -14.21 19.85
C SER A 171 -6.03 -14.17 21.23
N GLY A 172 -6.56 -13.37 22.17
CA GLY A 172 -5.98 -13.18 23.51
C GLY A 172 -4.66 -12.42 23.52
N LYS A 173 -4.35 -11.67 22.49
CA LYS A 173 -3.07 -10.95 22.32
C LYS A 173 -3.19 -9.48 22.69
N ILE A 174 -2.11 -8.94 23.23
CA ILE A 174 -2.02 -7.53 23.62
C ILE A 174 -1.02 -6.86 22.69
N PHE A 175 -1.49 -5.87 21.93
CA PHE A 175 -0.65 -4.93 21.22
C PHE A 175 -1.33 -3.56 21.14
N GLN A 176 -0.56 -2.55 20.84
CA GLN A 176 -1.03 -1.17 20.78
C GLN A 176 -1.26 -0.78 19.33
N ILE A 177 -2.45 -0.26 19.00
CA ILE A 177 -2.70 0.39 17.72
C ILE A 177 -2.91 1.88 17.95
N VAL A 178 -2.04 2.67 17.32
CA VAL A 178 -2.09 4.12 17.31
C VAL A 178 -2.75 4.58 16.00
N THR A 179 -3.78 5.43 16.09
CA THR A 179 -4.35 6.09 14.91
C THR A 179 -3.87 7.52 14.86
N ALA A 180 -3.05 7.84 13.87
CA ALA A 180 -2.48 9.18 13.73
C ALA A 180 -2.01 9.47 12.29
N ASP A 181 -1.94 10.76 11.94
CA ASP A 181 -1.30 11.22 10.71
C ASP A 181 0.22 11.31 10.91
N ILE A 182 0.98 10.72 10.00
CA ILE A 182 2.45 10.70 10.03
C ILE A 182 3.06 12.10 9.98
N ASN A 183 2.34 13.09 9.43
CA ASN A 183 2.82 14.45 9.39
C ASN A 183 2.94 15.07 10.79
N ASP A 184 1.95 14.82 11.64
CA ASP A 184 1.79 15.51 12.93
C ASP A 184 2.18 14.65 14.13
N PHE A 185 2.12 13.31 13.99
CA PHE A 185 2.35 12.38 15.09
C PHE A 185 3.82 12.18 15.38
N ASP A 186 4.16 12.07 16.67
CA ASP A 186 5.45 11.60 17.14
C ASP A 186 5.29 10.69 18.36
N PHE A 187 6.22 9.73 18.55
CA PHE A 187 6.28 8.95 19.77
C PHE A 187 6.94 9.78 20.87
N SER A 188 6.42 9.67 22.10
CA SER A 188 7.02 10.30 23.26
C SER A 188 8.42 9.76 23.53
N GLU A 189 9.27 10.53 24.18
CA GLU A 189 10.60 10.10 24.62
C GLU A 189 10.50 8.77 25.38
N GLY A 190 11.33 7.81 24.99
CA GLY A 190 11.35 6.46 25.55
C GLY A 190 10.71 5.37 24.68
N ASN A 191 9.95 5.72 23.65
CA ASN A 191 9.46 4.76 22.66
C ASN A 191 10.56 4.46 21.63
N GLN A 192 11.39 3.48 21.90
CA GLN A 192 12.48 3.08 21.01
C GLN A 192 12.30 1.65 20.56
N PHE A 193 12.18 1.47 19.24
CA PHE A 193 11.93 0.20 18.60
C PHE A 193 13.24 -0.49 18.18
N ASP A 194 13.30 -1.81 18.38
CA ASP A 194 14.38 -2.65 17.85
C ASP A 194 14.25 -2.80 16.33
N ARG A 195 13.00 -2.90 15.84
CA ARG A 195 12.71 -2.98 14.41
C ARG A 195 11.48 -2.16 14.05
N ILE A 196 11.59 -1.44 12.95
CA ILE A 196 10.45 -0.76 12.31
C ILE A 196 10.26 -1.41 10.94
N LEU A 197 9.04 -1.88 10.68
CA LEU A 197 8.67 -2.46 9.40
C LEU A 197 7.61 -1.58 8.73
N SER A 198 7.80 -1.29 7.46
CA SER A 198 6.82 -0.55 6.67
C SER A 198 6.55 -1.28 5.36
N ILE A 199 5.30 -1.69 5.16
CA ILE A 199 4.88 -2.52 4.05
C ILE A 199 3.89 -1.75 3.18
N GLU A 200 4.33 -1.40 1.96
CA GLU A 200 3.53 -0.69 0.95
C GLU A 200 2.83 0.57 1.52
N MET A 201 3.61 1.38 2.25
CA MET A 201 3.17 2.67 2.81
C MET A 201 4.00 3.84 2.26
N PHE A 202 5.29 3.63 1.98
CA PHE A 202 6.20 4.68 1.51
C PHE A 202 5.78 5.25 0.15
N GLU A 203 4.98 4.55 -0.64
CA GLU A 203 4.37 5.00 -1.89
C GLU A 203 3.41 6.19 -1.70
N HIS A 204 2.86 6.33 -0.52
CA HIS A 204 2.00 7.46 -0.16
C HIS A 204 2.79 8.67 0.35
N MET A 205 4.10 8.50 0.56
CA MET A 205 4.95 9.54 1.12
C MET A 205 5.56 10.43 0.04
N LYS A 206 5.97 11.63 0.46
CA LYS A 206 6.59 12.65 -0.40
C LYS A 206 7.96 13.05 0.11
N ASN A 207 8.07 13.61 1.29
CA ASN A 207 9.34 14.00 1.87
C ASN A 207 9.98 12.82 2.61
N TYR A 208 10.75 12.01 1.88
CA TYR A 208 11.45 10.85 2.44
C TYR A 208 12.55 11.25 3.43
N LYS A 209 13.17 12.43 3.26
CA LYS A 209 14.18 12.94 4.19
C LYS A 209 13.59 13.15 5.58
N THR A 210 12.51 13.92 5.67
CA THR A 210 11.83 14.19 6.95
C THR A 210 11.23 12.91 7.53
N LEU A 211 10.66 12.03 6.69
CA LEU A 211 10.12 10.74 7.13
C LEU A 211 11.22 9.87 7.77
N LEU A 212 12.36 9.70 7.10
CA LEU A 212 13.45 8.86 7.60
C LEU A 212 14.09 9.44 8.85
N SER A 213 14.24 10.76 8.95
CA SER A 213 14.70 11.43 10.17
C SER A 213 13.76 11.17 11.35
N LYS A 214 12.44 11.27 11.13
CA LYS A 214 11.43 10.96 12.14
C LYS A 214 11.47 9.48 12.55
N ILE A 215 11.55 8.56 11.61
CA ILE A 215 11.65 7.11 11.88
C ILE A 215 12.92 6.81 12.70
N THR A 216 14.05 7.43 12.36
CA THR A 216 15.31 7.24 13.08
C THR A 216 15.21 7.67 14.54
N SER A 217 14.49 8.76 14.85
CA SER A 217 14.27 9.18 16.24
C SER A 217 13.49 8.16 17.08
N TRP A 218 12.74 7.27 16.44
CA TRP A 218 11.97 6.21 17.10
C TRP A 218 12.75 4.91 17.28
N MET A 219 13.86 4.73 16.53
CA MET A 219 14.67 3.52 16.58
C MET A 219 15.72 3.57 17.70
N ARG A 220 16.04 2.42 18.24
CA ARG A 220 17.25 2.21 19.05
C ARG A 220 18.51 2.41 18.19
N PRO A 221 19.67 2.70 18.78
CA PRO A 221 20.92 2.88 18.01
C PRO A 221 21.25 1.71 17.08
N GLU A 222 20.98 0.48 17.51
CA GLU A 222 21.17 -0.76 16.70
C GLU A 222 19.88 -1.21 15.99
N GLY A 223 18.88 -0.35 15.95
CA GLY A 223 17.59 -0.62 15.33
C GLY A 223 17.70 -0.76 13.82
N LEU A 224 16.80 -1.55 13.21
CA LEU A 224 16.72 -1.70 11.76
C LEU A 224 15.35 -1.26 11.25
N LEU A 225 15.37 -0.49 10.16
CA LEU A 225 14.18 -0.19 9.35
C LEU A 225 14.12 -1.18 8.18
N PHE A 226 13.00 -1.87 8.04
CA PHE A 226 12.68 -2.68 6.87
C PHE A 226 11.57 -2.02 6.07
N VAL A 227 11.80 -1.80 4.77
CA VAL A 227 10.81 -1.22 3.86
C VAL A 227 10.52 -2.21 2.72
N HIS A 228 9.25 -2.57 2.55
CA HIS A 228 8.75 -3.20 1.33
C HIS A 228 7.92 -2.17 0.57
N ILE A 229 8.29 -1.88 -0.66
CA ILE A 229 7.70 -0.83 -1.49
C ILE A 229 7.58 -1.33 -2.93
N PHE A 230 6.46 -1.08 -3.60
CA PHE A 230 6.42 -1.30 -5.03
C PHE A 230 7.19 -0.19 -5.76
N CYS A 231 7.77 -0.49 -6.90
CA CYS A 231 8.59 0.50 -7.60
C CYS A 231 8.63 0.26 -9.11
N HIS A 232 8.88 1.33 -9.85
CA HIS A 232 9.38 1.25 -11.21
C HIS A 232 10.89 0.96 -11.19
N ARG A 233 11.37 0.28 -12.23
CA ARG A 233 12.79 -0.15 -12.31
C ARG A 233 13.79 1.00 -12.14
N SER A 234 13.54 2.16 -12.76
CA SER A 234 14.55 3.23 -12.85
C SER A 234 14.01 4.65 -12.67
N MET A 235 12.76 4.90 -13.05
CA MET A 235 12.18 6.25 -13.05
C MET A 235 11.08 6.39 -12.02
N PRO A 236 11.17 7.33 -11.07
CA PRO A 236 10.07 7.68 -10.20
C PRO A 236 9.09 8.60 -10.93
N TYR A 237 7.81 8.58 -10.52
CA TYR A 237 6.80 9.54 -10.94
C TYR A 237 5.68 9.65 -9.92
N HIS A 238 4.93 10.75 -9.94
CA HIS A 238 3.74 10.93 -9.13
C HIS A 238 2.48 10.55 -9.91
N PHE A 239 1.47 10.07 -9.21
CA PHE A 239 0.11 9.98 -9.73
C PHE A 239 -0.59 11.32 -9.50
N ALA A 240 -0.46 12.24 -10.47
CA ALA A 240 -1.10 13.55 -10.41
C ALA A 240 -2.62 13.43 -10.62
N GLY A 241 -3.40 14.40 -10.09
CA GLY A 241 -4.87 14.32 -10.11
C GLY A 241 -5.52 14.35 -11.49
N ASP A 242 -4.79 14.78 -12.52
CA ASP A 242 -5.17 14.79 -13.94
C ASP A 242 -4.63 13.58 -14.73
N ASP A 243 -3.85 12.70 -14.08
CA ASP A 243 -3.20 11.53 -14.70
C ASP A 243 -4.17 10.34 -14.98
N GLY A 244 -5.47 10.61 -15.02
CA GLY A 244 -6.46 9.62 -15.44
C GLY A 244 -7.06 8.80 -14.30
N TRP A 245 -7.56 7.61 -14.65
CA TRP A 245 -8.42 6.79 -13.78
C TRP A 245 -7.76 6.41 -12.44
N MET A 246 -6.49 5.98 -12.47
CA MET A 246 -5.77 5.57 -11.26
C MET A 246 -5.63 6.71 -10.25
N ALA A 247 -5.22 7.89 -10.71
CA ALA A 247 -5.08 9.06 -9.84
C ALA A 247 -6.42 9.57 -9.32
N THR A 248 -7.49 9.44 -10.12
CA THR A 248 -8.83 9.91 -9.74
C THR A 248 -9.51 9.00 -8.74
N HIS A 249 -9.44 7.68 -8.95
CA HIS A 249 -10.30 6.72 -8.25
C HIS A 249 -9.57 5.83 -7.26
N PHE A 250 -8.25 5.64 -7.41
CA PHE A 250 -7.56 4.64 -6.64
C PHE A 250 -6.31 5.17 -5.90
N PHE A 251 -5.45 5.96 -6.54
CA PHE A 251 -4.15 6.31 -5.96
C PHE A 251 -3.85 7.81 -6.06
N SER A 252 -4.81 8.63 -5.58
CA SER A 252 -4.66 10.10 -5.58
C SER A 252 -3.45 10.53 -4.73
N GLY A 253 -2.57 11.32 -5.34
CA GLY A 253 -1.38 11.82 -4.65
C GLY A 253 -0.35 10.74 -4.32
N GLY A 254 -0.47 9.52 -4.85
CA GLY A 254 0.53 8.47 -4.68
C GLY A 254 1.80 8.73 -5.48
N THR A 255 2.80 7.93 -5.21
CA THR A 255 4.10 7.96 -5.88
C THR A 255 4.44 6.56 -6.40
N MET A 256 4.92 6.47 -7.63
CA MET A 256 5.67 5.31 -8.10
C MET A 256 7.15 5.60 -7.88
N PRO A 257 7.79 5.04 -6.85
CA PRO A 257 9.21 5.24 -6.61
C PRO A 257 10.06 4.51 -7.66
N SER A 258 11.30 4.93 -7.84
CA SER A 258 12.29 4.08 -8.51
C SER A 258 12.88 3.07 -7.51
N HIS A 259 13.36 1.94 -8.01
CA HIS A 259 13.98 0.89 -7.18
C HIS A 259 15.12 1.42 -6.29
N ASP A 260 15.85 2.40 -6.76
CA ASP A 260 17.00 3.01 -6.09
C ASP A 260 16.65 4.28 -5.29
N LEU A 261 15.37 4.64 -5.18
CA LEU A 261 14.94 5.92 -4.59
C LEU A 261 15.53 6.16 -3.20
N LEU A 262 15.46 5.20 -2.30
CA LEU A 262 15.91 5.36 -0.92
C LEU A 262 17.42 5.54 -0.79
N LEU A 263 18.23 5.20 -1.81
CA LEU A 263 19.66 5.49 -1.83
C LEU A 263 19.99 6.99 -1.83
N TYR A 264 19.06 7.82 -2.24
CA TYR A 264 19.24 9.27 -2.28
C TYR A 264 18.85 9.99 -0.98
N PHE A 265 18.42 9.23 0.06
CA PHE A 265 17.94 9.73 1.35
C PHE A 265 18.61 8.99 2.50
N GLN A 266 19.94 9.10 2.61
CA GLN A 266 20.75 8.42 3.61
C GLN A 266 21.36 9.40 4.65
N ASP A 267 20.68 10.52 4.92
CA ASP A 267 21.16 11.49 5.92
C ASP A 267 21.13 10.90 7.35
N ASP A 268 20.09 10.13 7.68
CA ASP A 268 19.82 9.59 9.02
C ASP A 268 19.90 8.05 9.07
N VAL A 269 19.91 7.37 7.92
CA VAL A 269 19.99 5.91 7.81
C VAL A 269 20.96 5.52 6.72
N THR A 270 21.51 4.31 6.82
CA THR A 270 22.38 3.73 5.79
C THR A 270 21.76 2.46 5.27
N LEU A 271 21.67 2.30 3.93
CA LEU A 271 21.17 1.08 3.32
C LEU A 271 22.12 -0.09 3.58
N LEU A 272 21.66 -1.12 4.29
CA LEU A 272 22.41 -2.34 4.56
C LEU A 272 22.24 -3.40 3.49
N ARG A 273 21.00 -3.61 3.01
CA ARG A 273 20.66 -4.62 2.00
C ARG A 273 19.45 -4.19 1.19
N SER A 274 19.41 -4.62 -0.06
CA SER A 274 18.26 -4.48 -0.96
C SER A 274 17.92 -5.84 -1.58
N TRP A 275 16.62 -6.10 -1.77
CA TRP A 275 16.10 -7.29 -2.43
C TRP A 275 15.14 -6.87 -3.52
N TYR A 276 15.12 -7.61 -4.61
CA TYR A 276 14.18 -7.40 -5.69
C TYR A 276 13.12 -8.50 -5.68
N VAL A 277 11.85 -8.10 -5.61
CA VAL A 277 10.70 -8.98 -5.72
C VAL A 277 10.04 -8.73 -7.09
N ASN A 278 9.89 -9.77 -7.89
CA ASN A 278 9.32 -9.63 -9.23
C ASN A 278 7.85 -9.19 -9.16
N GLY A 279 7.46 -8.15 -9.89
CA GLY A 279 6.08 -7.63 -9.93
C GLY A 279 5.03 -8.66 -10.39
N ARG A 280 5.43 -9.81 -10.95
CA ARG A 280 4.51 -10.92 -11.23
C ARG A 280 3.85 -11.49 -9.98
N HIS A 281 4.51 -11.40 -8.82
CA HIS A 281 3.92 -11.80 -7.54
C HIS A 281 2.73 -10.91 -7.21
N TYR A 282 2.85 -9.60 -7.41
CA TYR A 282 1.74 -8.68 -7.18
C TYR A 282 0.60 -8.89 -8.21
N ALA A 283 0.95 -9.10 -9.48
CA ALA A 283 -0.04 -9.43 -10.49
C ALA A 283 -0.84 -10.69 -10.11
N ARG A 284 -0.18 -11.74 -9.60
CA ARG A 284 -0.84 -12.95 -9.12
C ARG A 284 -1.70 -12.70 -7.89
N THR A 285 -1.23 -11.89 -6.95
CA THR A 285 -2.00 -11.47 -5.77
C THR A 285 -3.31 -10.80 -6.18
N CYS A 286 -3.25 -9.85 -7.13
CA CYS A 286 -4.44 -9.18 -7.65
C CYS A 286 -5.43 -10.15 -8.32
N GLU A 287 -4.93 -11.15 -9.05
CA GLU A 287 -5.77 -12.19 -9.65
C GLU A 287 -6.50 -13.02 -8.59
N ASP A 288 -5.82 -13.41 -7.52
CA ASP A 288 -6.43 -14.18 -6.44
C ASP A 288 -7.44 -13.34 -5.65
N TRP A 289 -7.18 -12.04 -5.44
CA TRP A 289 -8.17 -11.12 -4.87
C TRP A 289 -9.39 -10.98 -5.79
N LEU A 290 -9.20 -10.84 -7.11
CA LEU A 290 -10.30 -10.75 -8.09
C LEU A 290 -11.18 -12.01 -8.07
N VAL A 291 -10.57 -13.21 -8.05
CA VAL A 291 -11.30 -14.47 -7.92
C VAL A 291 -12.19 -14.51 -6.68
N ARG A 292 -11.69 -14.02 -5.54
CA ARG A 292 -12.45 -13.94 -4.30
C ARG A 292 -13.54 -12.87 -4.37
N GLN A 293 -13.24 -11.71 -4.94
CA GLN A 293 -14.22 -10.64 -5.16
C GLN A 293 -15.38 -11.13 -6.01
N ASP A 294 -15.10 -11.81 -7.13
CA ASP A 294 -16.12 -12.36 -8.02
C ASP A 294 -16.98 -13.44 -7.32
N ALA A 295 -16.34 -14.31 -6.56
CA ALA A 295 -17.05 -15.34 -5.78
C ALA A 295 -18.00 -14.74 -4.74
N ASN A 296 -17.68 -13.55 -4.20
CA ASN A 296 -18.46 -12.85 -3.19
C ASN A 296 -19.30 -11.69 -3.75
N ALA A 297 -19.37 -11.51 -5.09
CA ALA A 297 -19.92 -10.33 -5.75
C ALA A 297 -21.27 -9.85 -5.22
N ALA A 298 -22.25 -10.77 -5.10
CA ALA A 298 -23.60 -10.42 -4.64
C ALA A 298 -23.63 -9.84 -3.22
N THR A 299 -22.74 -10.31 -2.33
CA THR A 299 -22.64 -9.83 -0.95
C THR A 299 -21.80 -8.56 -0.88
N ALA A 300 -20.71 -8.50 -1.62
CA ALA A 300 -19.82 -7.36 -1.73
C ALA A 300 -20.56 -6.10 -2.23
N ILE A 301 -21.33 -6.25 -3.30
CA ILE A 301 -22.16 -5.16 -3.84
C ILE A 301 -23.15 -4.65 -2.79
N ARG A 302 -23.84 -5.54 -2.05
CA ARG A 302 -24.78 -5.12 -0.99
C ARG A 302 -24.09 -4.31 0.13
N TYR A 303 -22.85 -4.68 0.53
CA TYR A 303 -22.10 -3.91 1.52
C TYR A 303 -21.79 -2.51 1.01
N LEU A 304 -21.34 -2.39 -0.25
CA LEU A 304 -20.99 -1.11 -0.86
C LEU A 304 -22.23 -0.23 -1.09
N GLU A 305 -23.34 -0.80 -1.57
CA GLU A 305 -24.62 -0.09 -1.78
C GLU A 305 -25.19 0.46 -0.46
N ARG A 306 -25.11 -0.35 0.61
CA ARG A 306 -25.55 0.05 1.94
C ARG A 306 -24.70 1.17 2.49
N ASP A 307 -23.38 1.04 2.47
CA ASP A 307 -22.43 2.07 2.95
C ASP A 307 -22.61 3.39 2.20
N ALA A 308 -22.71 3.34 0.87
CA ALA A 308 -22.95 4.52 0.05
C ALA A 308 -24.29 5.20 0.36
N SER A 309 -25.31 4.40 0.66
CA SER A 309 -26.63 4.93 1.07
C SER A 309 -26.58 5.58 2.45
N GLU A 310 -25.90 4.96 3.42
CA GLU A 310 -25.68 5.51 4.77
C GLU A 310 -24.87 6.81 4.75
N LYS A 311 -23.91 6.94 3.81
CA LYS A 311 -23.15 8.17 3.56
C LYS A 311 -23.90 9.23 2.73
N GLY A 312 -25.10 8.93 2.26
CA GLY A 312 -25.95 9.87 1.51
C GLY A 312 -25.55 10.06 0.04
N VAL A 313 -24.64 9.23 -0.51
CA VAL A 313 -24.19 9.31 -1.93
C VAL A 313 -25.00 8.41 -2.86
N GLY A 314 -25.79 7.49 -2.32
CA GLY A 314 -26.71 6.63 -3.04
C GLY A 314 -26.15 5.26 -3.44
N ALA A 315 -27.01 4.24 -3.45
CA ALA A 315 -26.63 2.84 -3.69
C ALA A 315 -25.92 2.62 -5.03
N GLU A 316 -26.30 3.38 -6.10
CA GLU A 316 -25.67 3.27 -7.41
C GLU A 316 -24.17 3.59 -7.38
N GLU A 317 -23.75 4.60 -6.59
CA GLU A 317 -22.32 4.93 -6.42
C GLU A 317 -21.57 3.79 -5.72
N GLY A 318 -22.18 3.16 -4.70
CA GLY A 318 -21.61 1.97 -4.07
C GLY A 318 -21.39 0.82 -5.06
N ARG A 319 -22.35 0.57 -5.94
CA ARG A 319 -22.21 -0.45 -6.99
C ARG A 319 -21.06 -0.13 -7.97
N LYS A 320 -20.87 1.12 -8.36
CA LYS A 320 -19.75 1.53 -9.22
C LYS A 320 -18.40 1.22 -8.60
N VAL A 321 -18.25 1.36 -7.27
CA VAL A 321 -17.01 1.03 -6.56
C VAL A 321 -16.62 -0.43 -6.74
N PHE A 322 -17.59 -1.34 -6.80
CA PHE A 322 -17.32 -2.78 -7.03
C PHE A 322 -16.68 -3.03 -8.40
N TYR A 323 -17.11 -2.31 -9.44
CA TYR A 323 -16.60 -2.50 -10.82
C TYR A 323 -15.36 -1.67 -11.14
N ARG A 324 -14.99 -0.72 -10.29
CA ARG A 324 -13.77 0.08 -10.39
C ARG A 324 -12.58 -0.64 -9.81
#